data_5b82b90cfd0109c6de46788380e9fece
#
_entry.id   5b82b90cfd0109c6de46788380e9fece
#
_cell.length_a   1.000
_cell.length_b   1.000
_cell.length_c   1.000
_cell.angle_alpha   90.00
_cell.angle_beta   90.00
_cell.angle_gamma   90.00
#
_symmetry.space_group_name_H-M   'P 1'
#
loop_
_entity.id
_entity.type
_entity.pdbx_description
1 polymer ?
#
loop_
_entity_poly.entity_id
_entity_poly.type
_entity_poly.pdbx_seq_one_letter_code
_entity_poly.pdbx_strand_id
1 'polypeptide(L)'
;MVKRKAKTPLQLRGQLMLQISAGRFFRSGIEINERLHRRTVYTNAWFLDPRPIDLPVGTLTGSTEPADVSTVTFEAMDRLEAQRWDGTDEFLVATGGDELIDDIAYVASFVLNRTFCRDHDQVHRLVPAAGLPSRRHTAASLFPQLFKPVQVVHEAEWDTLRAFMSDLLALHREDFARVMRVIRNTVGATRTAMEDPTGAYTDIVAALESLGEGSTTSSTTWDRYDPAKRKIMDAALEGMDADVATRVRDAILEADRTGLKRRFVASTLAHVSPTYFREEAVENVRPPRAAELERMLSIAYDIRSRRSHVLQDLGGEAWVFTDGAETTFEANFERILTLAGLWRLTRHVVCRFVADAPKTQPEPWDYRGALPGQIQVQLAPQYWIGQAEGFGVNTASQWFNGGAEALISWLSGDNKDGFNLTGVIEKIELLVPQLPDGEAKTAMVAIHVLWHEWLRPEDHRGSAEKFIEQYGSCLDLPSPMAFTVGVLSNRRPPAWTPDEWAEMASSRHAARCKGKESQLPATIDAFIQLQAADQLEVAGRHDEAIVFAANAVEEVPGNVNLMAWEERLLSGDHDPDFDWQRLLFGKSLNADTADDPVMETKDQTQTG
;
A
#
# COMPACT_ATOMS: atom_id res chain seq x y z
N MET A 1 -26.53 11.84 -2.24
CA MET A 1 -25.67 11.48 -1.10
C MET A 1 -24.79 10.29 -1.52
N VAL A 2 -23.60 10.55 -2.05
CA VAL A 2 -22.64 9.50 -2.44
C VAL A 2 -22.08 8.91 -1.14
N LYS A 3 -22.36 7.64 -0.85
CA LYS A 3 -21.74 6.92 0.27
C LYS A 3 -20.23 6.95 0.03
N ARG A 4 -19.49 7.79 0.76
CA ARG A 4 -18.02 7.69 0.86
C ARG A 4 -17.72 6.26 1.29
N LYS A 5 -17.07 5.47 0.42
CA LYS A 5 -16.52 4.18 0.81
C LYS A 5 -15.54 4.46 1.96
N ALA A 6 -15.83 3.96 3.16
CA ALA A 6 -14.90 4.04 4.27
C ALA A 6 -13.57 3.42 3.81
N LYS A 7 -12.49 4.19 3.91
CA LYS A 7 -11.15 3.65 3.64
C LYS A 7 -10.92 2.49 4.61
N THR A 8 -10.47 1.37 4.08
CA THR A 8 -10.13 0.21 4.91
C THR A 8 -9.05 0.59 5.92
N PRO A 9 -9.04 0.00 7.12
CA PRO A 9 -8.01 0.25 8.15
C PRO A 9 -6.58 0.16 7.61
N LEU A 10 -6.32 -0.71 6.63
CA LEU A 10 -5.04 -0.85 5.93
C LEU A 10 -4.52 0.45 5.30
N GLN A 11 -5.38 1.33 4.80
CA GLN A 11 -4.99 2.60 4.17
C GLN A 11 -4.61 3.70 5.18
N LEU A 12 -4.91 3.48 6.47
CA LEU A 12 -4.65 4.44 7.55
C LEU A 12 -3.52 3.99 8.49
N ARG A 13 -2.84 2.86 8.20
CA ARG A 13 -1.80 2.31 9.07
C ARG A 13 -0.71 3.31 9.39
N GLY A 14 -0.39 3.44 10.69
CA GLY A 14 0.64 4.33 11.21
C GLY A 14 0.39 5.83 10.97
N GLN A 15 -0.79 6.21 10.43
CA GLN A 15 -1.09 7.61 10.12
C GLN A 15 -1.88 8.33 11.22
N LEU A 16 -2.44 7.59 12.19
CA LEU A 16 -3.39 8.12 13.18
C LEU A 16 -2.83 8.16 14.61
N MET A 17 -1.53 7.94 14.81
CA MET A 17 -0.96 7.76 16.15
C MET A 17 -1.24 8.93 17.10
N LEU A 18 -1.14 10.18 16.64
CA LEU A 18 -1.45 11.34 17.45
C LEU A 18 -2.93 11.38 17.88
N GLN A 19 -3.88 11.04 17.00
CA GLN A 19 -5.30 10.98 17.35
C GLN A 19 -5.63 9.82 18.28
N ILE A 20 -5.01 8.65 18.10
CA ILE A 20 -5.17 7.48 18.98
C ILE A 20 -4.66 7.86 20.38
N SER A 21 -3.43 8.36 20.48
CA SER A 21 -2.82 8.76 21.77
C SER A 21 -3.56 9.92 22.43
N ALA A 22 -4.24 10.78 21.66
CA ALA A 22 -5.15 11.81 22.18
C ALA A 22 -6.51 11.24 22.63
N GLY A 23 -6.76 9.93 22.51
CA GLY A 23 -8.00 9.30 22.97
C GLY A 23 -9.22 9.57 22.09
N ARG A 24 -9.02 9.95 20.82
CA ARG A 24 -10.13 10.37 19.93
C ARG A 24 -11.10 9.24 19.58
N PHE A 25 -10.65 7.97 19.71
CA PHE A 25 -11.39 6.80 19.26
C PHE A 25 -11.80 5.85 20.39
N PHE A 26 -11.54 6.19 21.65
CA PHE A 26 -11.76 5.30 22.78
C PHE A 26 -13.23 5.21 23.17
N ARG A 27 -13.62 4.02 23.61
CA ARG A 27 -14.95 3.73 24.18
C ARG A 27 -15.00 4.23 25.63
N SER A 28 -16.17 4.70 26.06
CA SER A 28 -16.38 5.09 27.44
C SER A 28 -16.35 3.88 28.37
N GLY A 29 -15.69 4.02 29.52
CA GLY A 29 -15.68 3.00 30.58
C GLY A 29 -14.72 1.83 30.35
N ILE A 30 -13.89 1.86 29.31
CA ILE A 30 -12.82 0.89 29.09
C ILE A 30 -11.54 1.44 29.72
N GLU A 31 -10.80 0.55 30.38
CA GLU A 31 -9.47 0.85 30.93
C GLU A 31 -8.49 1.17 29.82
N ILE A 32 -7.62 2.16 30.07
CA ILE A 32 -6.62 2.63 29.12
C ILE A 32 -5.24 2.25 29.62
N ASN A 33 -4.49 1.51 28.81
CA ASN A 33 -3.06 1.32 29.00
C ASN A 33 -2.33 2.59 28.60
N GLU A 34 -1.52 3.13 29.51
CA GLU A 34 -0.73 4.35 29.26
C GLU A 34 0.76 4.04 29.43
N ARG A 35 1.55 4.46 28.45
CA ARG A 35 3.01 4.33 28.51
C ARG A 35 3.69 5.62 28.06
N LEU A 36 4.51 6.18 28.95
CA LEU A 36 5.32 7.35 28.64
C LEU A 36 6.55 6.94 27.82
N HIS A 37 6.71 7.54 26.66
CA HIS A 37 7.90 7.43 25.84
C HIS A 37 8.69 8.73 25.89
N ARG A 38 10.01 8.61 26.03
CA ARG A 38 10.94 9.74 26.05
C ARG A 38 12.02 9.51 25.01
N ARG A 39 12.25 10.52 24.14
CA ARG A 39 13.29 10.48 23.11
C ARG A 39 14.00 11.82 23.01
N THR A 40 15.29 11.77 22.67
CA THR A 40 16.06 12.95 22.29
C THR A 40 15.80 13.25 20.82
N VAL A 41 15.54 14.53 20.54
CA VAL A 41 15.37 15.10 19.20
C VAL A 41 16.37 16.24 19.04
N TYR A 42 16.96 16.35 17.88
CA TYR A 42 17.95 17.39 17.53
C TYR A 42 17.25 18.50 16.76
N THR A 43 17.67 19.77 17.02
CA THR A 43 16.99 20.94 16.48
C THR A 43 17.94 22.14 16.38
N ASN A 44 17.62 23.07 15.47
CA ASN A 44 18.22 24.41 15.43
C ASN A 44 17.42 25.47 16.21
N ALA A 45 16.38 25.02 16.92
CA ALA A 45 15.59 25.87 17.81
C ALA A 45 16.35 26.17 19.11
N TRP A 46 16.31 27.42 19.54
CA TRP A 46 16.84 27.85 20.82
C TRP A 46 15.71 28.21 21.78
N PHE A 47 15.70 27.58 22.92
CA PHE A 47 14.69 27.73 23.97
C PHE A 47 15.16 28.78 24.97
N LEU A 48 14.33 29.78 25.22
CA LEU A 48 14.62 30.84 26.18
C LEU A 48 14.33 30.41 27.63
N ASP A 49 13.53 29.37 27.82
CA ASP A 49 13.10 28.86 29.11
C ASP A 49 13.30 27.33 29.19
N PRO A 50 13.88 26.81 30.28
CA PRO A 50 14.08 25.36 30.47
C PRO A 50 12.79 24.61 30.88
N ARG A 51 11.68 25.34 31.14
CA ARG A 51 10.42 24.70 31.54
C ARG A 51 9.88 23.82 30.43
N PRO A 52 9.25 22.70 30.78
CA PRO A 52 8.54 21.88 29.80
C PRO A 52 7.45 22.69 29.08
N ILE A 53 7.34 22.51 27.78
CA ILE A 53 6.30 23.10 26.93
C ILE A 53 5.25 22.01 26.72
N ASP A 54 4.07 22.21 27.29
CA ASP A 54 2.97 21.27 27.16
C ASP A 54 2.35 21.33 25.76
N LEU A 55 2.12 20.16 25.19
CA LEU A 55 1.40 19.93 23.93
C LEU A 55 0.20 19.01 24.20
N PRO A 56 -0.80 18.97 23.30
CA PRO A 56 -1.98 18.11 23.48
C PRO A 56 -1.68 16.60 23.64
N VAL A 57 -0.52 16.12 23.19
CA VAL A 57 -0.13 14.68 23.24
C VAL A 57 1.22 14.44 23.91
N GLY A 58 1.81 15.42 24.58
CA GLY A 58 3.10 15.27 25.24
C GLY A 58 3.74 16.57 25.64
N THR A 59 5.04 16.54 25.91
CA THR A 59 5.81 17.73 26.34
C THR A 59 7.13 17.81 25.58
N LEU A 60 7.65 19.03 25.48
CA LEU A 60 8.97 19.35 24.95
C LEU A 60 9.79 20.04 26.04
N THR A 61 11.03 19.58 26.26
CA THR A 61 11.97 20.26 27.14
C THR A 61 13.28 20.50 26.40
N GLY A 62 13.58 21.74 26.08
CA GLY A 62 14.76 22.11 25.28
C GLY A 62 15.94 22.57 26.14
N SER A 63 17.13 22.59 25.52
CA SER A 63 18.33 23.21 26.08
C SER A 63 18.23 24.74 25.94
N THR A 64 18.62 25.46 27.00
CA THR A 64 18.72 26.92 27.00
C THR A 64 20.08 27.43 26.53
N GLU A 65 21.04 26.53 26.30
CA GLU A 65 22.34 26.90 25.74
C GLU A 65 22.24 27.06 24.21
N PRO A 66 22.65 28.22 23.65
CA PRO A 66 22.62 28.42 22.22
C PRO A 66 23.68 27.54 21.54
N ALA A 67 23.24 26.77 20.56
CA ALA A 67 24.10 25.94 19.73
C ALA A 67 23.50 25.87 18.31
N ASP A 68 24.35 25.66 17.31
CA ASP A 68 23.88 25.51 15.91
C ASP A 68 22.88 24.34 15.81
N VAL A 69 23.17 23.25 16.53
CA VAL A 69 22.28 22.11 16.75
C VAL A 69 22.18 21.86 18.26
N SER A 70 20.98 22.01 18.79
CA SER A 70 20.62 21.76 20.18
C SER A 70 19.86 20.46 20.33
N THR A 71 19.72 19.99 21.56
CA THR A 71 18.87 18.82 21.89
C THR A 71 17.59 19.27 22.56
N VAL A 72 16.52 18.54 22.27
CA VAL A 72 15.24 18.67 22.96
C VAL A 72 14.75 17.28 23.36
N THR A 73 14.23 17.16 24.57
CA THR A 73 13.59 15.92 25.02
C THR A 73 12.10 15.99 24.69
N PHE A 74 11.64 15.06 23.87
CA PHE A 74 10.22 14.84 23.62
C PHE A 74 9.71 13.74 24.53
N GLU A 75 8.62 14.02 25.23
CA GLU A 75 7.88 13.04 26.02
C GLU A 75 6.47 12.94 25.44
N ALA A 76 6.03 11.74 25.15
CA ALA A 76 4.70 11.49 24.60
C ALA A 76 4.05 10.30 25.30
N MET A 77 2.74 10.44 25.58
CA MET A 77 1.95 9.39 26.19
C MET A 77 1.31 8.52 25.10
N ASP A 78 1.76 7.28 24.98
CA ASP A 78 1.13 6.27 24.14
C ASP A 78 -0.04 5.66 24.92
N ARG A 79 -1.22 5.65 24.30
CA ARG A 79 -2.48 5.25 24.91
C ARG A 79 -3.20 4.23 24.05
N LEU A 80 -3.59 3.11 24.65
CA LEU A 80 -4.36 2.06 23.99
C LEU A 80 -5.45 1.53 24.93
N GLU A 81 -6.62 1.19 24.41
CA GLU A 81 -7.65 0.50 25.21
C GLU A 81 -7.16 -0.89 25.64
N ALA A 82 -7.38 -1.27 26.91
CA ALA A 82 -6.99 -2.56 27.46
C ALA A 82 -7.84 -3.73 26.92
N GLN A 83 -8.97 -3.46 26.27
CA GLN A 83 -9.87 -4.48 25.73
C GLN A 83 -10.16 -4.24 24.24
N ARG A 84 -10.23 -5.33 23.48
CA ARG A 84 -10.66 -5.35 22.08
C ARG A 84 -12.17 -5.09 21.95
N TRP A 85 -12.63 -4.87 20.71
CA TRP A 85 -14.06 -4.64 20.43
C TRP A 85 -14.95 -5.86 20.68
N ASP A 86 -14.40 -7.06 20.63
CA ASP A 86 -15.06 -8.31 20.98
C ASP A 86 -15.12 -8.58 22.50
N GLY A 87 -14.55 -7.68 23.31
CA GLY A 87 -14.51 -7.78 24.77
C GLY A 87 -13.36 -8.62 25.32
N THR A 88 -12.49 -9.16 24.45
CA THR A 88 -11.27 -9.85 24.89
C THR A 88 -10.19 -8.85 25.32
N ASP A 89 -9.25 -9.29 26.14
CA ASP A 89 -8.12 -8.46 26.56
C ASP A 89 -7.17 -8.15 25.39
N GLU A 90 -6.62 -6.93 25.39
CA GLU A 90 -5.64 -6.53 24.40
C GLU A 90 -4.23 -6.96 24.84
N PHE A 91 -3.53 -7.68 23.95
CA PHE A 91 -2.14 -8.08 24.19
C PHE A 91 -1.12 -6.93 23.94
N LEU A 92 -1.46 -6.00 23.04
CA LEU A 92 -0.60 -4.87 22.74
C LEU A 92 -0.85 -3.74 23.73
N VAL A 93 0.05 -3.55 24.67
CA VAL A 93 -0.04 -2.51 25.71
C VAL A 93 0.53 -1.16 25.28
N ALA A 94 1.41 -1.14 24.25
CA ALA A 94 2.02 0.07 23.70
C ALA A 94 2.61 -0.19 22.30
N THR A 95 2.78 0.87 21.49
CA THR A 95 3.30 0.77 20.12
C THR A 95 4.82 0.92 20.00
N GLY A 96 5.52 1.27 21.07
CA GLY A 96 6.96 1.59 21.04
C GLY A 96 7.25 3.10 21.01
N GLY A 97 6.32 3.92 20.56
CA GLY A 97 6.32 5.38 20.67
C GLY A 97 7.17 6.13 19.63
N ASP A 98 7.95 5.46 18.84
CA ASP A 98 8.84 6.12 17.87
C ASP A 98 8.06 6.89 16.81
N GLU A 99 7.02 6.30 16.23
CA GLU A 99 6.13 6.97 15.27
C GLU A 99 5.41 8.16 15.90
N LEU A 100 5.01 8.05 17.15
CA LEU A 100 4.36 9.14 17.88
C LEU A 100 5.29 10.34 18.07
N ILE A 101 6.53 10.09 18.48
CA ILE A 101 7.57 11.13 18.65
C ILE A 101 7.94 11.73 17.29
N ASP A 102 8.10 10.92 16.25
CA ASP A 102 8.39 11.42 14.90
C ASP A 102 7.26 12.30 14.36
N ASP A 103 6.01 11.95 14.62
CA ASP A 103 4.85 12.77 14.22
C ASP A 103 4.85 14.14 14.91
N ILE A 104 5.14 14.18 16.22
CA ILE A 104 5.29 15.44 16.95
C ILE A 104 6.44 16.26 16.32
N ALA A 105 7.57 15.63 16.03
CA ALA A 105 8.73 16.28 15.40
C ALA A 105 8.42 16.83 14.00
N TYR A 106 7.66 16.09 13.18
CA TYR A 106 7.21 16.55 11.87
C TYR A 106 6.27 17.76 11.99
N VAL A 107 5.28 17.70 12.88
CA VAL A 107 4.36 18.82 13.11
C VAL A 107 5.11 20.04 13.65
N ALA A 108 6.00 19.87 14.63
CA ALA A 108 6.83 20.95 15.16
C ALA A 108 7.72 21.58 14.07
N SER A 109 8.38 20.76 13.24
CA SER A 109 9.21 21.24 12.13
C SER A 109 8.40 22.08 11.15
N PHE A 110 7.22 21.61 10.82
CA PHE A 110 6.33 22.24 9.84
C PHE A 110 5.77 23.57 10.35
N VAL A 111 5.26 23.59 11.57
CA VAL A 111 4.58 24.76 12.14
C VAL A 111 5.58 25.84 12.56
N LEU A 112 6.62 25.46 13.31
CA LEU A 112 7.62 26.40 13.82
C LEU A 112 8.63 26.85 12.77
N ASN A 113 8.64 26.19 11.59
CA ASN A 113 9.65 26.44 10.56
C ASN A 113 11.07 26.32 11.08
N ARG A 114 11.31 25.28 11.89
CA ARG A 114 12.58 24.87 12.51
C ARG A 114 12.76 23.37 12.26
N THR A 115 13.99 22.89 12.25
CA THR A 115 14.18 21.43 12.11
C THR A 115 14.07 20.74 13.47
N PHE A 116 13.30 19.64 13.52
CA PHE A 116 13.24 18.71 14.63
C PHE A 116 13.39 17.30 14.06
N CYS A 117 14.43 16.57 14.45
CA CYS A 117 14.69 15.22 13.93
C CYS A 117 15.43 14.38 14.98
N ARG A 118 15.12 13.09 15.06
CA ARG A 118 15.84 12.16 15.95
C ARG A 118 17.23 11.79 15.42
N ASP A 119 17.50 11.99 14.15
CA ASP A 119 18.79 11.70 13.53
C ASP A 119 19.73 12.91 13.69
N HIS A 120 20.73 12.75 14.56
CA HIS A 120 21.76 13.73 14.83
C HIS A 120 22.54 14.14 13.58
N ASP A 121 23.02 13.16 12.81
CA ASP A 121 23.88 13.39 11.66
C ASP A 121 23.14 14.07 10.52
N GLN A 122 21.85 13.76 10.38
CA GLN A 122 20.98 14.44 9.42
C GLN A 122 20.85 15.93 9.76
N VAL A 123 20.58 16.28 11.03
CA VAL A 123 20.43 17.68 11.44
C VAL A 123 21.75 18.44 11.25
N HIS A 124 22.87 17.86 11.63
CA HIS A 124 24.20 18.47 11.44
C HIS A 124 24.56 18.71 9.98
N ARG A 125 24.08 17.89 9.05
CA ARG A 125 24.27 18.12 7.61
C ARG A 125 23.35 19.21 7.06
N LEU A 126 22.18 19.39 7.63
CA LEU A 126 21.16 20.35 7.17
C LEU A 126 21.40 21.75 7.75
N VAL A 127 21.82 21.84 9.01
CA VAL A 127 22.12 23.10 9.69
C VAL A 127 23.63 23.35 9.59
N PRO A 128 24.08 24.23 8.69
CA PRO A 128 25.51 24.42 8.47
C PRO A 128 26.19 25.03 9.67
N ALA A 129 27.25 24.39 10.16
CA ALA A 129 28.22 25.03 11.05
C ALA A 129 28.99 26.12 10.30
N ALA A 130 29.56 27.08 11.02
CA ALA A 130 30.38 28.15 10.43
C ALA A 130 31.55 27.55 9.62
N GLY A 131 31.56 27.76 8.31
CA GLY A 131 32.58 27.27 7.40
C GLY A 131 32.22 27.50 5.94
N LEU A 132 33.17 27.24 5.02
CA LEU A 132 32.89 27.31 3.59
C LEU A 132 32.08 26.09 3.14
N PRO A 133 30.95 26.27 2.46
CA PRO A 133 30.16 25.16 1.95
C PRO A 133 30.95 24.39 0.86
N SER A 134 30.96 23.07 0.99
CA SER A 134 31.58 22.18 -0.01
C SER A 134 30.72 21.99 -1.27
N ARG A 135 29.48 22.46 -1.26
CA ARG A 135 28.50 22.35 -2.36
C ARG A 135 28.05 23.71 -2.85
N ARG A 136 27.59 23.79 -4.10
CA ARG A 136 27.06 25.02 -4.71
C ARG A 136 25.77 25.51 -4.03
N HIS A 137 25.07 24.65 -3.35
CA HIS A 137 23.86 24.95 -2.59
C HIS A 137 23.91 24.19 -1.25
N THR A 138 23.34 24.80 -0.25
CA THR A 138 23.18 24.23 1.11
C THR A 138 21.70 24.10 1.41
N ALA A 139 21.33 23.33 2.43
CA ALA A 139 19.94 23.26 2.87
C ALA A 139 19.39 24.66 3.24
N ALA A 140 20.22 25.48 3.90
CA ALA A 140 19.86 26.85 4.27
C ALA A 140 19.69 27.79 3.06
N SER A 141 20.39 27.56 1.92
CA SER A 141 20.14 28.34 0.70
C SER A 141 18.84 27.94 -0.01
N LEU A 142 18.40 26.70 0.16
CA LEU A 142 17.13 26.19 -0.39
C LEU A 142 15.94 26.54 0.49
N PHE A 143 16.12 26.48 1.82
CA PHE A 143 15.08 26.74 2.83
C PHE A 143 15.65 27.62 3.96
N PRO A 144 15.84 28.92 3.72
CA PRO A 144 16.62 29.79 4.61
C PRO A 144 16.09 29.85 6.04
N GLN A 145 14.77 29.87 6.19
CA GLN A 145 14.18 29.95 7.53
C GLN A 145 14.23 28.61 8.27
N LEU A 146 14.02 27.47 7.57
CA LEU A 146 13.94 26.16 8.18
C LEU A 146 15.30 25.70 8.76
N PHE A 147 16.41 25.98 8.07
CA PHE A 147 17.74 25.48 8.40
C PHE A 147 18.73 26.56 8.86
N LYS A 148 18.24 27.75 9.22
CA LYS A 148 19.07 28.79 9.81
C LYS A 148 19.59 28.33 11.18
N PRO A 149 20.88 28.43 11.47
CA PRO A 149 21.43 28.13 12.79
C PRO A 149 20.86 29.02 13.89
N VAL A 150 20.76 28.49 15.08
CA VAL A 150 20.39 29.19 16.32
C VAL A 150 19.15 30.10 16.15
N GLN A 151 17.99 29.48 16.14
CA GLN A 151 16.73 30.21 15.99
C GLN A 151 15.96 30.25 17.30
N VAL A 152 15.80 31.44 17.86
CA VAL A 152 14.92 31.64 19.02
C VAL A 152 13.49 31.25 18.69
N VAL A 153 12.83 30.52 19.58
CA VAL A 153 11.38 30.29 19.53
C VAL A 153 10.71 31.07 20.65
N HIS A 154 9.81 31.97 20.28
CA HIS A 154 9.09 32.80 21.21
C HIS A 154 7.79 32.12 21.69
N GLU A 155 7.24 32.57 22.83
CA GLU A 155 6.02 31.98 23.42
C GLU A 155 4.83 31.98 22.43
N ALA A 156 4.67 33.04 21.66
CA ALA A 156 3.61 33.12 20.63
C ALA A 156 3.72 32.03 19.54
N GLU A 157 4.93 31.56 19.24
CA GLU A 157 5.14 30.45 18.28
C GLU A 157 4.76 29.10 18.93
N TRP A 158 5.01 28.94 20.23
CA TRP A 158 4.53 27.77 20.98
C TRP A 158 3.01 27.74 21.09
N ASP A 159 2.38 28.88 21.31
CA ASP A 159 0.92 29.00 21.29
C ASP A 159 0.35 28.63 19.92
N THR A 160 1.00 29.06 18.85
CA THR A 160 0.65 28.67 17.47
C THR A 160 0.74 27.17 17.26
N LEU A 161 1.82 26.54 17.75
CA LEU A 161 1.98 25.07 17.66
C LEU A 161 0.88 24.34 18.44
N ARG A 162 0.59 24.77 19.68
CA ARG A 162 -0.48 24.19 20.53
C ARG A 162 -1.85 24.30 19.85
N ALA A 163 -2.16 25.46 19.33
CA ALA A 163 -3.43 25.70 18.64
C ALA A 163 -3.55 24.85 17.37
N PHE A 164 -2.50 24.81 16.54
CA PHE A 164 -2.48 24.00 15.34
C PHE A 164 -2.64 22.50 15.66
N MET A 165 -1.92 21.98 16.68
CA MET A 165 -2.02 20.58 17.08
C MET A 165 -3.42 20.25 17.61
N SER A 166 -4.04 21.14 18.37
CA SER A 166 -5.40 20.97 18.88
C SER A 166 -6.42 20.90 17.73
N ASP A 167 -6.31 21.82 16.77
CA ASP A 167 -7.16 21.84 15.57
C ASP A 167 -6.93 20.61 14.69
N LEU A 168 -5.67 20.20 14.50
CA LEU A 168 -5.30 19.01 13.75
C LEU A 168 -5.91 17.75 14.37
N LEU A 169 -5.77 17.56 15.67
CA LEU A 169 -6.35 16.42 16.39
C LEU A 169 -7.87 16.39 16.31
N ALA A 170 -8.53 17.55 16.23
CA ALA A 170 -9.98 17.65 16.13
C ALA A 170 -10.53 17.37 14.72
N LEU A 171 -9.70 17.16 13.70
CA LEU A 171 -10.15 16.79 12.36
C LEU A 171 -10.79 15.40 12.33
N HIS A 172 -11.66 15.17 11.34
CA HIS A 172 -12.07 13.80 11.02
C HIS A 172 -10.83 12.96 10.62
N ARG A 173 -10.80 11.67 10.99
CA ARG A 173 -9.63 10.79 10.81
C ARG A 173 -9.07 10.77 9.38
N GLU A 174 -9.92 10.89 8.35
CA GLU A 174 -9.46 10.91 6.96
C GLU A 174 -8.74 12.22 6.60
N ASP A 175 -9.25 13.35 7.07
CA ASP A 175 -8.64 14.66 6.86
C ASP A 175 -7.36 14.78 7.69
N PHE A 176 -7.37 14.30 8.93
CA PHE A 176 -6.17 14.19 9.75
C PHE A 176 -5.07 13.39 9.06
N ALA A 177 -5.38 12.17 8.60
CA ALA A 177 -4.41 11.32 7.91
C ALA A 177 -3.88 11.97 6.63
N ARG A 178 -4.74 12.70 5.91
CA ARG A 178 -4.35 13.47 4.72
C ARG A 178 -3.35 14.57 5.07
N VAL A 179 -3.64 15.38 6.08
CA VAL A 179 -2.77 16.46 6.54
C VAL A 179 -1.44 15.91 7.06
N MET A 180 -1.44 14.86 7.89
CA MET A 180 -0.21 14.24 8.39
C MET A 180 0.66 13.71 7.27
N ARG A 181 0.07 13.12 6.24
CA ARG A 181 0.78 12.66 5.04
C ARG A 181 1.47 13.82 4.33
N VAL A 182 0.76 14.93 4.15
CA VAL A 182 1.34 16.15 3.54
C VAL A 182 2.50 16.68 4.38
N ILE A 183 2.32 16.82 5.69
CA ILE A 183 3.36 17.31 6.60
C ILE A 183 4.60 16.41 6.54
N ARG A 184 4.44 15.09 6.71
CA ARG A 184 5.55 14.13 6.69
C ARG A 184 6.31 14.18 5.36
N ASN A 185 5.59 14.13 4.23
CA ASN A 185 6.22 14.14 2.90
C ASN A 185 6.92 15.48 2.63
N THR A 186 6.30 16.60 2.98
CA THR A 186 6.90 17.92 2.73
C THR A 186 8.13 18.16 3.61
N VAL A 187 8.08 17.84 4.89
CA VAL A 187 9.27 17.92 5.77
C VAL A 187 10.34 16.93 5.33
N GLY A 188 9.95 15.70 4.96
CA GLY A 188 10.87 14.71 4.39
C GLY A 188 11.60 15.23 3.15
N ALA A 189 10.87 15.82 2.21
CA ALA A 189 11.42 16.41 1.00
C ALA A 189 12.46 17.51 1.30
N THR A 190 12.23 18.35 2.32
CA THR A 190 13.24 19.37 2.69
C THR A 190 14.57 18.76 3.15
N ARG A 191 14.53 17.58 3.77
CA ARG A 191 15.71 16.88 4.29
C ARG A 191 16.56 16.24 3.20
N THR A 192 15.97 15.90 2.06
CA THR A 192 16.64 15.27 0.90
C THR A 192 16.99 16.23 -0.22
N ALA A 193 16.54 17.49 -0.12
CA ALA A 193 16.65 18.48 -1.19
C ALA A 193 18.10 18.83 -1.61
N MET A 194 19.07 18.63 -0.73
CA MET A 194 20.50 18.84 -1.10
C MET A 194 21.02 17.75 -2.05
N GLU A 195 20.53 16.54 -1.93
CA GLU A 195 20.90 15.39 -2.76
C GLU A 195 20.08 15.35 -4.05
N ASP A 196 18.76 15.55 -3.96
CA ASP A 196 17.81 15.54 -5.09
C ASP A 196 16.84 16.73 -5.00
N PRO A 197 17.24 17.93 -5.47
CA PRO A 197 16.35 19.10 -5.50
C PRO A 197 15.09 18.86 -6.34
N THR A 198 15.20 18.13 -7.45
CA THR A 198 14.07 17.82 -8.33
C THR A 198 13.08 16.87 -7.64
N GLY A 199 13.58 15.83 -7.00
CA GLY A 199 12.75 14.93 -6.19
C GLY A 199 12.03 15.68 -5.09
N ALA A 200 12.74 16.50 -4.31
CA ALA A 200 12.13 17.32 -3.26
C ALA A 200 11.03 18.26 -3.78
N TYR A 201 11.27 18.89 -4.93
CA TYR A 201 10.27 19.74 -5.59
C TYR A 201 9.00 18.96 -5.94
N THR A 202 9.17 17.81 -6.57
CA THR A 202 8.07 16.95 -7.00
C THR A 202 7.31 16.35 -5.84
N ASP A 203 7.97 15.99 -4.75
CA ASP A 203 7.36 15.47 -3.53
C ASP A 203 6.49 16.51 -2.83
N ILE A 204 6.93 17.77 -2.75
CA ILE A 204 6.13 18.88 -2.21
C ILE A 204 4.88 19.12 -3.06
N VAL A 205 5.02 19.13 -4.39
CA VAL A 205 3.87 19.29 -5.30
C VAL A 205 2.90 18.11 -5.17
N ALA A 206 3.40 16.88 -5.10
CA ALA A 206 2.57 15.68 -4.90
C ALA A 206 1.88 15.68 -3.53
N ALA A 207 2.53 16.18 -2.49
CA ALA A 207 1.94 16.35 -1.17
C ALA A 207 0.75 17.32 -1.23
N LEU A 208 0.90 18.50 -1.83
CA LEU A 208 -0.18 19.45 -2.05
C LEU A 208 -1.32 18.88 -2.90
N GLU A 209 -0.99 18.12 -3.97
CA GLU A 209 -2.00 17.44 -4.79
C GLU A 209 -2.85 16.48 -3.96
N SER A 210 -2.21 15.72 -3.06
CA SER A 210 -2.91 14.78 -2.18
C SER A 210 -3.85 15.46 -1.18
N LEU A 211 -3.59 16.69 -0.79
CA LEU A 211 -4.49 17.49 0.06
C LEU A 211 -5.82 17.76 -0.64
N GLY A 212 -5.79 17.98 -1.96
CA GLY A 212 -6.97 18.22 -2.79
C GLY A 212 -7.78 16.96 -3.15
N GLU A 213 -7.40 15.76 -2.70
CA GLU A 213 -8.19 14.56 -2.93
C GLU A 213 -9.60 14.68 -2.33
N GLY A 214 -10.62 14.43 -3.16
CA GLY A 214 -12.03 14.50 -2.75
C GLY A 214 -12.64 15.91 -2.80
N SER A 215 -11.88 16.95 -3.17
CA SER A 215 -12.46 18.25 -3.47
C SER A 215 -13.21 18.21 -4.81
N THR A 216 -14.44 18.75 -4.84
CA THR A 216 -15.18 18.97 -6.07
C THR A 216 -14.66 20.24 -6.74
N THR A 217 -14.05 20.12 -7.91
CA THR A 217 -13.68 21.29 -8.70
C THR A 217 -14.93 22.01 -9.21
N SER A 218 -14.91 23.35 -9.20
CA SER A 218 -15.93 24.16 -9.84
C SER A 218 -15.97 23.87 -11.34
N SER A 219 -17.17 23.98 -11.94
CA SER A 219 -17.35 23.79 -13.39
C SER A 219 -16.48 24.78 -14.17
N THR A 220 -15.62 24.27 -15.04
CA THR A 220 -14.90 25.10 -15.99
C THR A 220 -15.80 25.38 -17.19
N THR A 221 -15.74 26.58 -17.72
CA THR A 221 -16.38 26.93 -19.00
C THR A 221 -15.49 26.57 -20.17
N TRP A 222 -16.08 26.32 -21.36
CA TRP A 222 -15.33 26.00 -22.57
C TRP A 222 -14.26 27.05 -22.91
N ASP A 223 -14.54 28.33 -22.64
CA ASP A 223 -13.60 29.44 -22.91
C ASP A 223 -12.34 29.38 -22.04
N ARG A 224 -12.42 28.77 -20.88
CA ARG A 224 -11.30 28.56 -19.95
C ARG A 224 -10.64 27.19 -20.09
N TYR A 225 -11.12 26.36 -21.01
CA TYR A 225 -10.50 25.08 -21.31
C TYR A 225 -9.11 25.29 -21.95
N ASP A 226 -8.22 24.28 -21.83
CA ASP A 226 -6.86 24.34 -22.38
C ASP A 226 -6.89 24.83 -23.85
N PRO A 227 -6.24 25.97 -24.20
CA PRO A 227 -6.37 26.59 -25.53
C PRO A 227 -5.89 25.69 -26.67
N ALA A 228 -4.85 24.85 -26.44
CA ALA A 228 -4.34 23.96 -27.47
C ALA A 228 -5.31 22.80 -27.74
N LYS A 229 -5.84 22.19 -26.69
CA LYS A 229 -6.84 21.12 -26.80
C LYS A 229 -8.14 21.66 -27.38
N ARG A 230 -8.62 22.82 -26.92
CA ARG A 230 -9.82 23.48 -27.43
C ARG A 230 -9.74 23.71 -28.94
N LYS A 231 -8.60 24.22 -29.42
CA LYS A 231 -8.39 24.46 -30.87
C LYS A 231 -8.55 23.19 -31.71
N ILE A 232 -8.00 22.07 -31.22
CA ILE A 232 -8.10 20.77 -31.91
C ILE A 232 -9.56 20.28 -31.89
N MET A 233 -10.24 20.41 -30.75
CA MET A 233 -11.62 19.93 -30.58
C MET A 233 -12.62 20.80 -31.34
N ASP A 234 -12.48 22.13 -31.30
CA ASP A 234 -13.34 23.03 -32.06
C ASP A 234 -13.20 22.80 -33.58
N ALA A 235 -11.96 22.54 -34.06
CA ALA A 235 -11.76 22.16 -35.48
C ALA A 235 -12.42 20.82 -35.81
N ALA A 236 -12.43 19.84 -34.90
CA ALA A 236 -13.11 18.56 -35.12
C ALA A 236 -14.65 18.67 -35.06
N LEU A 237 -15.17 19.66 -34.37
CA LEU A 237 -16.63 19.94 -34.23
C LEU A 237 -17.13 20.91 -35.30
N GLU A 238 -16.27 21.44 -36.16
CA GLU A 238 -16.63 22.34 -37.23
C GLU A 238 -17.58 21.67 -38.24
N GLY A 239 -18.71 22.28 -38.52
CA GLY A 239 -19.74 21.72 -39.41
C GLY A 239 -20.75 20.75 -38.77
N MET A 240 -20.59 20.44 -37.47
CA MET A 240 -21.57 19.66 -36.72
C MET A 240 -22.77 20.54 -36.29
N ASP A 241 -23.88 19.87 -35.99
CA ASP A 241 -25.06 20.52 -35.39
C ASP A 241 -24.67 21.20 -34.06
N ALA A 242 -25.20 22.43 -33.85
CA ALA A 242 -24.82 23.25 -32.69
C ALA A 242 -25.14 22.60 -31.33
N ASP A 243 -26.28 21.88 -31.25
CA ASP A 243 -26.69 21.19 -30.02
C ASP A 243 -25.79 19.97 -29.76
N VAL A 244 -25.40 19.25 -30.82
CA VAL A 244 -24.46 18.13 -30.72
C VAL A 244 -23.08 18.64 -30.29
N ALA A 245 -22.58 19.69 -30.93
CA ALA A 245 -21.29 20.28 -30.58
C ALA A 245 -21.25 20.77 -29.10
N THR A 246 -22.35 21.38 -28.62
CA THR A 246 -22.48 21.81 -27.22
C THR A 246 -22.49 20.62 -26.29
N ARG A 247 -23.26 19.57 -26.56
CA ARG A 247 -23.27 18.35 -25.74
C ARG A 247 -21.90 17.66 -25.67
N VAL A 248 -21.16 17.63 -26.78
CA VAL A 248 -19.81 17.08 -26.81
C VAL A 248 -18.86 17.93 -25.95
N ARG A 249 -18.93 19.27 -26.07
CA ARG A 249 -18.13 20.17 -25.23
C ARG A 249 -18.45 19.98 -23.74
N ASP A 250 -19.71 19.87 -23.38
CA ASP A 250 -20.14 19.63 -21.99
C ASP A 250 -19.65 18.28 -21.47
N ALA A 251 -19.72 17.23 -22.29
CA ALA A 251 -19.19 15.91 -21.95
C ALA A 251 -17.66 15.92 -21.77
N ILE A 252 -16.93 16.66 -22.61
CA ILE A 252 -15.49 16.86 -22.49
C ILE A 252 -15.16 17.62 -21.20
N LEU A 253 -15.88 18.70 -20.92
CA LEU A 253 -15.71 19.46 -19.69
C LEU A 253 -16.00 18.63 -18.45
N GLU A 254 -17.02 17.79 -18.49
CA GLU A 254 -17.35 16.87 -17.38
C GLU A 254 -16.26 15.80 -17.20
N ALA A 255 -15.79 15.18 -18.30
CA ALA A 255 -14.68 14.24 -18.23
C ALA A 255 -13.39 14.88 -17.71
N ASP A 256 -13.14 16.14 -18.07
CA ASP A 256 -11.95 16.89 -17.67
C ASP A 256 -12.10 17.56 -16.26
N ARG A 257 -13.30 17.60 -15.67
CA ARG A 257 -13.50 17.93 -14.23
C ARG A 257 -12.71 17.00 -13.31
N THR A 258 -12.39 15.82 -13.78
CA THR A 258 -11.48 14.89 -13.11
C THR A 258 -10.00 15.21 -13.38
N GLY A 259 -9.67 16.22 -14.18
CA GLY A 259 -8.32 16.62 -14.53
C GLY A 259 -7.49 16.93 -13.28
N LEU A 260 -6.50 16.10 -13.00
CA LEU A 260 -5.67 16.17 -11.79
C LEU A 260 -5.00 17.55 -11.63
N LYS A 261 -4.48 18.12 -12.72
CA LYS A 261 -3.82 19.43 -12.72
C LYS A 261 -4.76 20.56 -12.27
N ARG A 262 -5.97 20.62 -12.83
CA ARG A 262 -6.95 21.66 -12.47
C ARG A 262 -7.41 21.52 -11.02
N ARG A 263 -7.65 20.29 -10.59
CA ARG A 263 -8.03 20.03 -9.20
C ARG A 263 -6.91 20.45 -8.24
N PHE A 264 -5.67 20.15 -8.55
CA PHE A 264 -4.50 20.59 -7.79
C PHE A 264 -4.45 22.11 -7.67
N VAL A 265 -4.52 22.85 -8.79
CA VAL A 265 -4.46 24.31 -8.81
C VAL A 265 -5.63 24.91 -8.03
N ALA A 266 -6.87 24.49 -8.32
CA ALA A 266 -8.06 25.02 -7.68
C ALA A 266 -8.11 24.72 -6.16
N SER A 267 -7.78 23.50 -5.75
CA SER A 267 -7.76 23.13 -4.33
C SER A 267 -6.67 23.87 -3.55
N THR A 268 -5.51 24.09 -4.15
CA THR A 268 -4.43 24.88 -3.54
C THR A 268 -4.86 26.34 -3.37
N LEU A 269 -5.37 26.98 -4.44
CA LEU A 269 -5.80 28.39 -4.40
C LEU A 269 -6.97 28.63 -3.44
N ALA A 270 -7.87 27.65 -3.26
CA ALA A 270 -8.99 27.76 -2.32
C ALA A 270 -8.54 27.98 -0.86
N HIS A 271 -7.31 27.58 -0.52
CA HIS A 271 -6.73 27.77 0.81
C HIS A 271 -5.65 28.86 0.86
N VAL A 272 -5.52 29.69 -0.18
CA VAL A 272 -4.63 30.86 -0.16
C VAL A 272 -5.40 32.07 0.33
N SER A 273 -5.10 32.51 1.55
CA SER A 273 -5.73 33.69 2.16
C SER A 273 -4.92 34.96 1.86
N PRO A 274 -5.52 36.14 2.09
CA PRO A 274 -4.81 37.42 1.93
C PRO A 274 -3.55 37.57 2.76
N THR A 275 -3.43 36.92 3.93
CA THR A 275 -2.24 36.99 4.80
C THR A 275 -0.98 36.46 4.11
N TYR A 276 -1.13 35.46 3.19
CA TYR A 276 -0.05 34.94 2.37
C TYR A 276 0.71 36.00 1.59
N PHE A 277 0.00 37.05 1.10
CA PHE A 277 0.57 38.16 0.34
C PHE A 277 0.86 39.39 1.19
N ARG A 278 0.69 39.35 2.50
CA ARG A 278 0.88 40.44 3.45
C ARG A 278 1.87 40.09 4.54
N GLU A 279 1.38 39.79 5.72
CA GLU A 279 2.20 39.57 6.92
C GLU A 279 3.21 38.43 6.70
N GLU A 280 2.77 37.37 6.05
CA GLU A 280 3.62 36.19 5.78
C GLU A 280 4.63 36.44 4.66
N ALA A 281 4.47 37.48 3.86
CA ALA A 281 5.42 37.83 2.79
C ALA A 281 6.49 38.83 3.26
N VAL A 282 6.38 39.36 4.47
CA VAL A 282 7.36 40.31 5.03
C VAL A 282 8.71 39.62 5.16
N GLU A 283 9.78 40.29 4.77
CA GLU A 283 11.16 39.82 4.80
C GLU A 283 11.49 38.67 3.81
N ASN A 284 10.52 38.13 3.07
CA ASN A 284 10.80 37.12 2.07
C ASN A 284 11.33 37.73 0.76
N VAL A 285 12.27 37.00 0.14
CA VAL A 285 12.90 37.45 -1.09
C VAL A 285 12.06 37.03 -2.31
N ARG A 286 11.63 38.00 -3.12
CA ARG A 286 10.84 37.78 -4.34
C ARG A 286 9.59 36.90 -4.11
N PRO A 287 8.69 37.30 -3.20
CA PRO A 287 7.48 36.52 -2.95
C PRO A 287 6.59 36.45 -4.20
N PRO A 288 5.80 35.37 -4.38
CA PRO A 288 4.88 35.24 -5.50
C PRO A 288 3.79 36.31 -5.46
N ARG A 289 3.41 36.80 -6.64
CA ARG A 289 2.28 37.74 -6.81
C ARG A 289 0.98 36.98 -7.02
N ALA A 290 -0.12 37.51 -6.49
CA ALA A 290 -1.43 36.88 -6.59
C ALA A 290 -1.85 36.61 -8.05
N ALA A 291 -1.60 37.55 -8.96
CA ALA A 291 -1.94 37.42 -10.38
C ALA A 291 -1.14 36.34 -11.12
N GLU A 292 0.00 35.91 -10.59
CA GLU A 292 0.89 34.94 -11.23
C GLU A 292 0.81 33.54 -10.60
N LEU A 293 0.23 33.40 -9.40
CA LEU A 293 0.28 32.19 -8.60
C LEU A 293 -0.41 31.00 -9.29
N GLU A 294 -1.56 31.21 -9.91
CA GLU A 294 -2.28 30.16 -10.66
C GLU A 294 -1.39 29.55 -11.77
N ARG A 295 -0.72 30.41 -12.54
CA ARG A 295 0.18 29.94 -13.59
C ARG A 295 1.40 29.22 -13.02
N MET A 296 2.01 29.75 -11.96
CA MET A 296 3.14 29.08 -11.29
C MET A 296 2.77 27.71 -10.75
N LEU A 297 1.59 27.53 -10.17
CA LEU A 297 1.07 26.23 -9.74
C LEU A 297 0.89 25.29 -10.94
N SER A 298 0.34 25.79 -12.05
CA SER A 298 0.18 25.02 -13.27
C SER A 298 1.51 24.48 -13.79
N ILE A 299 2.55 25.33 -13.78
CA ILE A 299 3.92 24.95 -14.19
C ILE A 299 4.52 23.95 -13.19
N ALA A 300 4.33 24.17 -11.88
CA ALA A 300 4.81 23.24 -10.85
C ALA A 300 4.24 21.84 -11.04
N TYR A 301 2.96 21.72 -11.38
CA TYR A 301 2.34 20.45 -11.71
C TYR A 301 2.96 19.80 -12.96
N ASP A 302 3.23 20.59 -14.01
CA ASP A 302 3.85 20.08 -15.24
C ASP A 302 5.30 19.59 -15.01
N ILE A 303 6.05 20.27 -14.15
CA ILE A 303 7.38 19.84 -13.72
C ILE A 303 7.29 18.48 -13.03
N ARG A 304 6.38 18.32 -12.04
CA ARG A 304 6.15 17.07 -11.35
C ARG A 304 5.73 15.96 -12.32
N SER A 305 4.84 16.24 -13.26
CA SER A 305 4.36 15.28 -14.25
C SER A 305 5.51 14.81 -15.15
N ARG A 306 6.35 15.72 -15.66
CA ARG A 306 7.51 15.38 -16.49
C ARG A 306 8.53 14.53 -15.72
N ARG A 307 8.82 14.86 -14.47
CA ARG A 307 9.70 14.02 -13.63
C ARG A 307 9.14 12.62 -13.44
N SER A 308 7.84 12.49 -13.17
CA SER A 308 7.20 11.19 -12.93
C SER A 308 7.12 10.29 -14.17
N HIS A 309 7.01 10.88 -15.38
CA HIS A 309 6.80 10.10 -16.60
C HIS A 309 8.06 9.92 -17.46
N VAL A 310 8.94 10.93 -17.49
CA VAL A 310 10.12 10.91 -18.35
C VAL A 310 11.44 11.19 -17.61
N LEU A 311 11.39 11.23 -16.28
CA LEU A 311 12.54 11.47 -15.39
C LEU A 311 13.31 12.77 -15.72
N GLN A 312 12.60 13.78 -16.27
CA GLN A 312 13.20 15.06 -16.60
C GLN A 312 13.48 15.86 -15.33
N ASP A 313 14.72 16.27 -15.15
CA ASP A 313 15.11 17.09 -14.02
C ASP A 313 14.63 18.54 -14.16
N LEU A 314 14.40 19.16 -13.00
CA LEU A 314 14.15 20.58 -12.87
C LEU A 314 15.41 21.35 -13.26
N GLY A 315 15.27 22.40 -14.05
CA GLY A 315 16.39 23.28 -14.40
C GLY A 315 17.05 23.88 -13.16
N GLY A 316 18.35 24.04 -13.20
CA GLY A 316 19.14 24.60 -12.09
C GLY A 316 18.67 25.98 -11.63
N GLU A 317 17.98 26.72 -12.48
CA GLU A 317 17.41 28.05 -12.21
C GLU A 317 16.46 28.04 -11.02
N ALA A 318 15.77 26.94 -10.80
CA ALA A 318 14.78 26.82 -9.73
C ALA A 318 15.39 26.62 -8.33
N TRP A 319 16.68 26.30 -8.23
CA TRP A 319 17.32 25.98 -6.96
C TRP A 319 18.78 26.42 -6.83
N VAL A 320 19.49 26.70 -7.94
CA VAL A 320 20.87 27.23 -7.92
C VAL A 320 20.82 28.76 -7.83
N PHE A 321 21.60 29.36 -6.93
CA PHE A 321 21.73 30.82 -6.74
C PHE A 321 20.40 31.53 -6.49
N THR A 322 19.43 30.86 -5.90
CA THR A 322 18.15 31.49 -5.55
C THR A 322 18.24 32.35 -4.28
N ASP A 323 19.23 32.10 -3.42
CA ASP A 323 19.45 32.77 -2.12
C ASP A 323 18.17 32.93 -1.30
N GLY A 324 17.36 31.85 -1.28
CA GLY A 324 16.08 31.83 -0.60
C GLY A 324 14.95 32.61 -1.26
N ALA A 325 15.14 33.10 -2.49
CA ALA A 325 14.06 33.69 -3.26
C ALA A 325 12.93 32.70 -3.50
N GLU A 326 11.68 33.14 -3.32
CA GLU A 326 10.51 32.27 -3.47
C GLU A 326 10.07 32.06 -4.91
N THR A 327 10.47 32.99 -5.81
CA THR A 327 10.24 32.86 -7.25
C THR A 327 11.51 33.12 -8.05
N THR A 328 11.60 32.47 -9.22
CA THR A 328 12.66 32.68 -10.20
C THR A 328 12.08 32.56 -11.62
N PHE A 329 12.93 32.66 -12.63
CA PHE A 329 12.54 32.48 -14.03
C PHE A 329 13.16 31.21 -14.61
N GLU A 330 12.37 30.46 -15.37
CA GLU A 330 12.90 29.42 -16.27
C GLU A 330 13.61 30.04 -17.49
N ALA A 331 14.31 29.18 -18.25
CA ALA A 331 15.01 29.56 -19.46
C ALA A 331 14.12 30.24 -20.53
N ASN A 332 12.81 29.96 -20.51
CA ASN A 332 11.80 30.58 -21.37
C ASN A 332 11.22 31.89 -20.82
N PHE A 333 11.80 32.44 -19.76
CA PHE A 333 11.34 33.64 -19.02
C PHE A 333 9.96 33.48 -18.31
N GLU A 334 9.47 32.26 -18.16
CA GLU A 334 8.30 32.01 -17.30
C GLU A 334 8.71 32.04 -15.82
N ARG A 335 7.90 32.71 -15.01
CA ARG A 335 8.11 32.78 -13.55
C ARG A 335 7.64 31.49 -12.89
N ILE A 336 8.47 30.87 -12.07
CA ILE A 336 8.19 29.64 -11.35
C ILE A 336 8.43 29.80 -9.85
N LEU A 337 7.79 28.92 -9.05
CA LEU A 337 8.09 28.76 -7.63
C LEU A 337 9.43 28.03 -7.47
N THR A 338 10.23 28.49 -6.52
CA THR A 338 11.41 27.77 -6.04
C THR A 338 11.02 26.77 -4.95
N LEU A 339 11.97 26.00 -4.43
CA LEU A 339 11.77 25.18 -3.25
C LEU A 339 11.33 25.98 -2.03
N ALA A 340 11.93 27.18 -1.79
CA ALA A 340 11.53 28.08 -0.72
C ALA A 340 10.08 28.57 -0.88
N GLY A 341 9.70 28.94 -2.10
CA GLY A 341 8.34 29.38 -2.41
C GLY A 341 7.30 28.28 -2.24
N LEU A 342 7.61 27.05 -2.70
CA LEU A 342 6.75 25.87 -2.50
C LEU A 342 6.60 25.53 -1.01
N TRP A 343 7.68 25.57 -0.24
CA TRP A 343 7.67 25.30 1.19
C TRP A 343 6.73 26.25 1.93
N ARG A 344 6.87 27.59 1.72
CA ARG A 344 6.01 28.57 2.37
C ARG A 344 4.55 28.42 1.94
N LEU A 345 4.32 28.22 0.63
CA LEU A 345 2.96 28.02 0.12
C LEU A 345 2.31 26.78 0.75
N THR A 346 3.05 25.66 0.83
CA THR A 346 2.51 24.44 1.44
C THR A 346 2.17 24.63 2.90
N ARG A 347 3.04 25.30 3.66
CA ARG A 347 2.76 25.62 5.06
C ARG A 347 1.49 26.46 5.20
N HIS A 348 1.37 27.51 4.41
CA HIS A 348 0.17 28.37 4.41
C HIS A 348 -1.10 27.58 4.10
N VAL A 349 -1.11 26.83 2.99
CA VAL A 349 -2.26 26.04 2.52
C VAL A 349 -2.69 25.00 3.56
N VAL A 350 -1.74 24.27 4.15
CA VAL A 350 -2.05 23.27 5.17
C VAL A 350 -2.58 23.91 6.46
N CYS A 351 -1.97 25.00 6.92
CA CYS A 351 -2.46 25.72 8.11
C CYS A 351 -3.89 26.22 7.89
N ARG A 352 -4.18 26.77 6.71
CA ARG A 352 -5.54 27.22 6.35
C ARG A 352 -6.51 26.05 6.24
N PHE A 353 -6.11 24.95 5.59
CA PHE A 353 -6.93 23.75 5.51
C PHE A 353 -7.30 23.23 6.91
N VAL A 354 -6.31 23.12 7.81
CA VAL A 354 -6.55 22.67 9.18
C VAL A 354 -7.48 23.64 9.93
N ALA A 355 -7.30 24.94 9.79
CA ALA A 355 -8.16 25.94 10.44
C ALA A 355 -9.61 25.89 9.94
N ASP A 356 -9.81 25.76 8.62
CA ASP A 356 -11.12 25.87 7.97
C ASP A 356 -11.90 24.54 7.93
N ALA A 357 -11.19 23.37 8.03
CA ALA A 357 -11.84 22.06 8.00
C ALA A 357 -12.74 21.84 9.24
N PRO A 358 -13.89 21.15 9.06
CA PRO A 358 -14.80 20.84 10.15
C PRO A 358 -14.13 20.06 11.28
N LYS A 359 -14.34 20.48 12.52
CA LYS A 359 -13.87 19.79 13.72
C LYS A 359 -14.91 18.77 14.19
N THR A 360 -14.46 17.58 14.56
CA THR A 360 -15.32 16.50 15.03
C THR A 360 -15.14 16.26 16.52
N GLN A 361 -16.18 15.76 17.17
CA GLN A 361 -16.06 15.25 18.53
C GLN A 361 -15.37 13.87 18.52
N PRO A 362 -14.75 13.45 19.64
CA PRO A 362 -14.29 12.07 19.79
C PRO A 362 -15.43 11.08 19.49
N GLU A 363 -15.14 10.06 18.72
CA GLU A 363 -16.09 9.00 18.35
C GLU A 363 -15.46 7.61 18.54
N PRO A 364 -16.12 6.66 19.21
CA PRO A 364 -15.58 5.32 19.31
C PRO A 364 -15.39 4.69 17.92
N TRP A 365 -14.17 4.20 17.67
CA TRP A 365 -13.83 3.54 16.41
C TRP A 365 -12.75 2.48 16.66
N ASP A 366 -12.88 1.32 16.00
CA ASP A 366 -11.83 0.28 16.08
C ASP A 366 -10.60 0.70 15.27
N TYR A 367 -9.63 1.29 15.98
CA TYR A 367 -8.40 1.83 15.43
C TYR A 367 -7.28 0.79 15.30
N ARG A 368 -7.46 -0.44 15.80
CA ARG A 368 -6.38 -1.44 15.89
C ARG A 368 -5.75 -1.75 14.55
N GLY A 369 -6.57 -1.88 13.52
CA GLY A 369 -6.08 -2.07 12.16
C GLY A 369 -5.25 -0.91 11.59
N ALA A 370 -5.29 0.28 12.24
CA ALA A 370 -4.51 1.46 11.86
C ALA A 370 -3.21 1.62 12.67
N LEU A 371 -2.96 0.78 13.69
CA LEU A 371 -1.72 0.82 14.46
C LEU A 371 -0.50 0.51 13.59
N PRO A 372 0.68 1.12 13.88
CA PRO A 372 1.92 0.79 13.19
C PRO A 372 2.39 -0.62 13.54
N GLY A 373 3.19 -1.21 12.65
CA GLY A 373 3.78 -2.55 12.87
C GLY A 373 2.80 -3.72 12.80
N GLN A 374 1.50 -3.47 12.60
CA GLN A 374 0.50 -4.53 12.41
C GLN A 374 0.64 -5.12 11.01
N ILE A 375 1.01 -6.38 10.91
CA ILE A 375 1.03 -7.13 9.66
C ILE A 375 -0.19 -8.05 9.66
N GLN A 376 -1.10 -7.85 8.71
CA GLN A 376 -2.16 -8.84 8.45
C GLN A 376 -1.59 -9.87 7.49
N VAL A 377 -1.37 -11.07 8.00
CA VAL A 377 -1.04 -12.23 7.18
C VAL A 377 -2.24 -13.17 7.16
N GLN A 378 -2.48 -13.78 6.01
CA GLN A 378 -3.41 -14.89 5.96
C GLN A 378 -2.81 -16.03 6.78
N LEU A 379 -3.60 -16.61 7.69
CA LEU A 379 -3.17 -17.80 8.41
C LEU A 379 -2.88 -18.92 7.42
N ALA A 380 -1.86 -19.71 7.71
CA ALA A 380 -1.57 -20.88 6.91
C ALA A 380 -2.80 -21.81 6.87
N PRO A 381 -3.04 -22.48 5.73
CA PRO A 381 -4.29 -23.21 5.48
C PRO A 381 -4.66 -24.22 6.57
N GLN A 382 -3.70 -24.91 7.16
CA GLN A 382 -3.93 -25.90 8.20
C GLN A 382 -4.69 -25.36 9.42
N TYR A 383 -4.69 -24.06 9.67
CA TYR A 383 -5.38 -23.43 10.80
C TYR A 383 -6.85 -23.09 10.51
N TRP A 384 -7.29 -23.08 9.25
CA TRP A 384 -8.65 -22.68 8.93
C TRP A 384 -9.42 -23.63 8.01
N ILE A 385 -8.77 -24.50 7.22
CA ILE A 385 -9.45 -25.40 6.28
C ILE A 385 -10.38 -26.39 6.97
N GLY A 386 -10.13 -26.74 8.24
CA GLY A 386 -10.99 -27.60 9.04
C GLY A 386 -12.24 -26.90 9.60
N GLN A 387 -12.32 -25.56 9.50
CA GLN A 387 -13.43 -24.78 10.07
C GLN A 387 -14.67 -24.85 9.16
N ALA A 388 -15.56 -25.77 9.46
CA ALA A 388 -16.77 -25.99 8.67
C ALA A 388 -17.69 -24.74 8.61
N GLU A 389 -17.70 -23.86 9.61
CA GLU A 389 -18.57 -22.67 9.64
C GLU A 389 -18.33 -21.73 8.45
N GLY A 390 -17.07 -21.50 8.08
CA GLY A 390 -16.69 -20.65 6.93
C GLY A 390 -16.85 -21.31 5.56
N PHE A 391 -17.05 -22.62 5.51
CA PHE A 391 -17.14 -23.37 4.26
C PHE A 391 -18.53 -23.27 3.62
N GLY A 392 -18.58 -23.11 2.31
CA GLY A 392 -19.81 -23.08 1.51
C GLY A 392 -19.54 -22.95 0.01
N VAL A 393 -20.60 -22.81 -0.78
CA VAL A 393 -20.52 -22.75 -2.25
C VAL A 393 -19.57 -21.66 -2.75
N ASN A 394 -19.63 -20.47 -2.15
CA ASN A 394 -18.82 -19.32 -2.58
C ASN A 394 -17.35 -19.39 -2.11
N THR A 395 -17.02 -20.32 -1.22
CA THR A 395 -15.67 -20.47 -0.66
C THR A 395 -15.04 -21.83 -1.04
N ALA A 396 -15.74 -22.67 -1.79
CA ALA A 396 -15.29 -24.02 -2.11
C ALA A 396 -13.92 -24.04 -2.80
N SER A 397 -13.68 -23.19 -3.81
CA SER A 397 -12.38 -23.10 -4.51
C SER A 397 -11.27 -22.63 -3.58
N GLN A 398 -11.54 -21.71 -2.63
CA GLN A 398 -10.57 -21.28 -1.63
C GLN A 398 -10.19 -22.42 -0.67
N TRP A 399 -11.17 -23.21 -0.21
CA TRP A 399 -10.92 -24.38 0.64
C TRP A 399 -10.15 -25.47 -0.09
N PHE A 400 -10.46 -25.71 -1.36
CA PHE A 400 -9.69 -26.64 -2.19
C PHE A 400 -8.21 -26.23 -2.30
N ASN A 401 -7.95 -24.97 -2.62
CA ASN A 401 -6.59 -24.46 -2.76
C ASN A 401 -5.82 -24.53 -1.44
N GLY A 402 -6.45 -24.13 -0.34
CA GLY A 402 -5.85 -24.25 0.98
C GLY A 402 -5.64 -25.71 1.40
N GLY A 403 -6.54 -26.61 1.05
CA GLY A 403 -6.40 -28.04 1.28
C GLY A 403 -5.23 -28.65 0.50
N ALA A 404 -5.07 -28.26 -0.79
CA ALA A 404 -3.94 -28.67 -1.61
C ALA A 404 -2.61 -28.17 -1.04
N GLU A 405 -2.54 -26.90 -0.63
CA GLU A 405 -1.34 -26.32 0.01
C GLU A 405 -1.01 -27.02 1.33
N ALA A 406 -1.99 -27.26 2.19
CA ALA A 406 -1.79 -27.95 3.46
C ALA A 406 -1.33 -29.40 3.24
N LEU A 407 -1.88 -30.08 2.24
CA LEU A 407 -1.51 -31.46 1.90
C LEU A 407 -0.08 -31.52 1.35
N ILE A 408 0.31 -30.60 0.47
CA ILE A 408 1.68 -30.51 -0.04
C ILE A 408 2.66 -30.26 1.10
N SER A 409 2.37 -29.31 1.99
CA SER A 409 3.21 -29.00 3.15
C SER A 409 3.35 -30.20 4.10
N TRP A 410 2.30 -30.98 4.26
CA TRP A 410 2.34 -32.20 5.06
C TRP A 410 3.16 -33.32 4.38
N LEU A 411 2.97 -33.55 3.09
CA LEU A 411 3.74 -34.54 2.30
C LEU A 411 5.23 -34.17 2.20
N SER A 412 5.56 -32.88 2.13
CA SER A 412 6.94 -32.38 2.18
C SER A 412 7.60 -32.61 3.54
N GLY A 413 6.80 -32.74 4.60
CA GLY A 413 7.27 -32.85 5.98
C GLY A 413 7.53 -31.50 6.65
N ASP A 414 7.16 -30.38 6.01
CA ASP A 414 7.25 -29.02 6.57
C ASP A 414 6.25 -28.85 7.72
N ASN A 415 5.08 -29.47 7.61
CA ASN A 415 4.09 -29.54 8.67
C ASN A 415 3.90 -31.01 9.11
N LYS A 416 4.12 -31.28 10.39
CA LYS A 416 3.96 -32.60 10.98
C LYS A 416 2.56 -32.85 11.55
N ASP A 417 1.82 -31.78 11.81
CA ASP A 417 0.47 -31.88 12.33
C ASP A 417 -0.52 -32.04 11.17
N GLY A 418 -1.24 -33.15 11.13
CA GLY A 418 -2.33 -33.36 10.20
C GLY A 418 -3.45 -32.33 10.41
N PHE A 419 -4.37 -32.24 9.48
CA PHE A 419 -5.58 -31.40 9.59
C PHE A 419 -6.83 -32.28 9.49
N ASN A 420 -7.94 -31.81 10.08
CA ASN A 420 -9.20 -32.57 10.12
C ASN A 420 -10.27 -31.84 9.30
N LEU A 421 -10.78 -32.47 8.25
CA LEU A 421 -11.85 -31.94 7.38
C LEU A 421 -13.21 -32.57 7.62
N THR A 422 -13.41 -33.39 8.65
CA THR A 422 -14.66 -34.15 8.88
C THR A 422 -15.90 -33.27 8.78
N GLY A 423 -15.94 -32.13 9.45
CA GLY A 423 -17.09 -31.21 9.40
C GLY A 423 -17.29 -30.54 8.03
N VAL A 424 -16.19 -30.33 7.27
CA VAL A 424 -16.25 -29.81 5.89
C VAL A 424 -16.81 -30.89 4.95
N ILE A 425 -16.38 -32.14 5.10
CA ILE A 425 -16.86 -33.29 4.31
C ILE A 425 -18.37 -33.50 4.53
N GLU A 426 -18.84 -33.40 5.77
CA GLU A 426 -20.28 -33.48 6.07
C GLU A 426 -21.09 -32.42 5.30
N LYS A 427 -20.60 -31.20 5.26
CA LYS A 427 -21.23 -30.13 4.47
C LYS A 427 -21.15 -30.40 2.96
N ILE A 428 -20.05 -30.93 2.46
CA ILE A 428 -19.89 -31.31 1.04
C ILE A 428 -20.96 -32.34 0.65
N GLU A 429 -21.11 -33.41 1.42
CA GLU A 429 -22.09 -34.45 1.16
C GLU A 429 -23.55 -33.94 1.16
N LEU A 430 -23.84 -32.87 1.92
CA LEU A 430 -25.14 -32.20 1.92
C LEU A 430 -25.36 -31.26 0.75
N LEU A 431 -24.29 -30.54 0.32
CA LEU A 431 -24.40 -29.48 -0.68
C LEU A 431 -24.29 -30.00 -2.12
N VAL A 432 -23.36 -30.91 -2.40
CA VAL A 432 -23.07 -31.39 -3.77
C VAL A 432 -24.29 -31.93 -4.51
N PRO A 433 -25.21 -32.71 -3.87
CA PRO A 433 -26.42 -33.20 -4.54
C PRO A 433 -27.35 -32.08 -5.05
N GLN A 434 -27.25 -30.89 -4.49
CA GLN A 434 -28.13 -29.75 -4.79
C GLN A 434 -27.48 -28.76 -5.78
N LEU A 435 -26.22 -28.95 -6.13
CA LEU A 435 -25.47 -28.01 -6.97
C LEU A 435 -25.53 -28.42 -8.45
N PRO A 436 -25.66 -27.43 -9.36
CA PRO A 436 -25.42 -27.66 -10.77
C PRO A 436 -23.94 -27.97 -11.00
N ASP A 437 -23.63 -28.57 -12.14
CA ASP A 437 -22.25 -28.76 -12.56
C ASP A 437 -21.55 -27.41 -12.74
N GLY A 438 -20.32 -27.32 -12.25
CA GLY A 438 -19.52 -26.10 -12.26
C GLY A 438 -18.40 -26.12 -11.21
N GLU A 439 -17.62 -25.07 -11.19
CA GLU A 439 -16.38 -24.93 -10.41
C GLU A 439 -16.57 -25.27 -8.91
N ALA A 440 -17.61 -24.74 -8.27
CA ALA A 440 -17.87 -24.98 -6.86
C ALA A 440 -18.13 -26.46 -6.54
N LYS A 441 -18.90 -27.14 -7.41
CA LYS A 441 -19.17 -28.58 -7.26
C LYS A 441 -17.89 -29.39 -7.46
N THR A 442 -17.11 -29.08 -8.50
CA THR A 442 -15.81 -29.72 -8.78
C THR A 442 -14.85 -29.53 -7.60
N ALA A 443 -14.75 -28.33 -7.04
CA ALA A 443 -13.91 -28.05 -5.87
C ALA A 443 -14.32 -28.90 -4.64
N MET A 444 -15.62 -29.00 -4.37
CA MET A 444 -16.14 -29.80 -3.26
C MET A 444 -15.86 -31.30 -3.44
N VAL A 445 -16.06 -31.83 -4.65
CA VAL A 445 -15.76 -33.23 -4.97
C VAL A 445 -14.27 -33.48 -4.88
N ALA A 446 -13.44 -32.56 -5.36
CA ALA A 446 -11.99 -32.63 -5.28
C ALA A 446 -11.49 -32.68 -3.82
N ILE A 447 -12.02 -31.86 -2.94
CA ILE A 447 -11.71 -31.91 -1.49
C ILE A 447 -12.09 -33.26 -0.90
N HIS A 448 -13.29 -33.76 -1.23
CA HIS A 448 -13.77 -35.03 -0.73
C HIS A 448 -12.88 -36.20 -1.16
N VAL A 449 -12.46 -36.24 -2.45
CA VAL A 449 -11.57 -37.26 -2.97
C VAL A 449 -10.20 -37.22 -2.31
N LEU A 450 -9.57 -36.03 -2.25
CA LEU A 450 -8.25 -35.88 -1.64
C LEU A 450 -8.27 -36.24 -0.15
N TRP A 451 -9.30 -35.84 0.58
CA TRP A 451 -9.41 -36.19 2.01
C TRP A 451 -9.42 -37.69 2.25
N HIS A 452 -10.24 -38.46 1.50
CA HIS A 452 -10.34 -39.91 1.67
C HIS A 452 -9.12 -40.66 1.13
N GLU A 453 -8.39 -40.13 0.15
CA GLU A 453 -7.19 -40.75 -0.40
C GLU A 453 -6.07 -40.87 0.64
N TRP A 454 -5.93 -39.88 1.52
CA TRP A 454 -4.84 -39.80 2.50
C TRP A 454 -5.23 -40.26 3.91
N LEU A 455 -6.49 -40.64 4.12
CA LEU A 455 -6.95 -41.27 5.38
C LEU A 455 -6.69 -42.77 5.37
N ARG A 456 -6.55 -43.33 6.55
CA ARG A 456 -6.58 -44.80 6.70
C ARG A 456 -7.93 -45.34 6.24
N PRO A 457 -7.96 -46.54 5.60
CA PRO A 457 -9.22 -47.14 5.16
C PRO A 457 -10.27 -47.28 6.27
N GLU A 458 -9.83 -47.53 7.50
CA GLU A 458 -10.72 -47.63 8.71
C GLU A 458 -11.35 -46.30 9.11
N ASP A 459 -10.74 -45.17 8.72
CA ASP A 459 -11.22 -43.80 8.99
C ASP A 459 -12.10 -43.26 7.85
N HIS A 460 -12.27 -44.02 6.76
CA HIS A 460 -13.16 -43.62 5.66
C HIS A 460 -14.61 -43.60 6.11
N ARG A 461 -15.33 -42.56 5.68
CA ARG A 461 -16.78 -42.52 5.88
C ARG A 461 -17.45 -43.60 5.03
N GLY A 462 -18.46 -44.30 5.60
CA GLY A 462 -19.18 -45.35 4.88
C GLY A 462 -19.93 -44.89 3.62
N SER A 463 -20.08 -43.57 3.43
CA SER A 463 -20.64 -42.91 2.24
C SER A 463 -19.60 -42.60 1.14
N ALA A 464 -18.30 -42.67 1.44
CA ALA A 464 -17.25 -42.12 0.60
C ALA A 464 -17.20 -42.77 -0.81
N GLU A 465 -17.16 -44.10 -0.90
CA GLU A 465 -17.12 -44.79 -2.18
C GLU A 465 -18.35 -44.46 -3.07
N LYS A 466 -19.53 -44.51 -2.48
CA LYS A 466 -20.78 -44.18 -3.19
C LYS A 466 -20.83 -42.72 -3.66
N PHE A 467 -20.30 -41.79 -2.85
CA PHE A 467 -20.24 -40.39 -3.20
C PHE A 467 -19.27 -40.18 -4.39
N ILE A 468 -18.10 -40.81 -4.34
CA ILE A 468 -17.11 -40.71 -5.44
C ILE A 468 -17.64 -41.36 -6.71
N GLU A 469 -18.29 -42.53 -6.63
CA GLU A 469 -18.93 -43.18 -7.78
C GLU A 469 -20.00 -42.29 -8.44
N GLN A 470 -20.77 -41.58 -7.62
CA GLN A 470 -21.89 -40.75 -8.09
C GLN A 470 -21.44 -39.40 -8.66
N TYR A 471 -20.41 -38.76 -8.09
CA TYR A 471 -20.06 -37.36 -8.40
C TYR A 471 -18.64 -37.21 -8.95
N GLY A 472 -17.78 -38.23 -8.90
CA GLY A 472 -16.38 -38.17 -9.28
C GLY A 472 -16.12 -37.83 -10.75
N SER A 473 -17.08 -38.14 -11.63
CA SER A 473 -16.98 -37.85 -13.07
C SER A 473 -16.77 -36.35 -13.43
N CYS A 474 -17.07 -35.43 -12.52
CA CYS A 474 -16.77 -34.01 -12.72
C CYS A 474 -15.25 -33.72 -12.73
N LEU A 475 -14.43 -34.65 -12.25
CA LEU A 475 -12.95 -34.58 -12.30
C LEU A 475 -12.36 -35.20 -13.57
N ASP A 476 -13.16 -35.76 -14.47
CA ASP A 476 -12.70 -36.25 -15.77
C ASP A 476 -12.48 -35.11 -16.78
N LEU A 477 -13.13 -33.96 -16.53
CA LEU A 477 -13.02 -32.78 -17.39
C LEU A 477 -11.72 -32.00 -17.11
N PRO A 478 -11.07 -31.44 -18.17
CA PRO A 478 -9.87 -30.63 -18.01
C PRO A 478 -10.10 -29.45 -17.07
N SER A 479 -9.41 -29.48 -15.93
CA SER A 479 -9.43 -28.39 -14.98
C SER A 479 -8.19 -28.42 -14.05
N PRO A 480 -7.73 -27.28 -13.52
CA PRO A 480 -6.66 -27.25 -12.54
C PRO A 480 -6.95 -28.09 -11.29
N MET A 481 -8.22 -28.21 -10.90
CA MET A 481 -8.63 -29.01 -9.75
C MET A 481 -8.51 -30.51 -10.03
N ALA A 482 -9.00 -30.97 -11.17
CA ALA A 482 -8.87 -32.37 -11.59
C ALA A 482 -7.41 -32.78 -11.71
N PHE A 483 -6.57 -31.93 -12.30
CA PHE A 483 -5.13 -32.15 -12.37
C PHE A 483 -4.50 -32.27 -10.97
N THR A 484 -4.80 -31.32 -10.08
CA THR A 484 -4.25 -31.30 -8.70
C THR A 484 -4.66 -32.57 -7.95
N VAL A 485 -5.92 -33.01 -8.08
CA VAL A 485 -6.36 -34.29 -7.49
C VAL A 485 -5.57 -35.45 -8.04
N GLY A 486 -5.40 -35.56 -9.37
CA GLY A 486 -4.63 -36.64 -9.99
C GLY A 486 -3.20 -36.71 -9.46
N VAL A 487 -2.53 -35.56 -9.38
CA VAL A 487 -1.14 -35.46 -8.88
C VAL A 487 -1.05 -35.81 -7.40
N LEU A 488 -1.89 -35.23 -6.55
CA LEU A 488 -1.83 -35.43 -5.11
C LEU A 488 -2.35 -36.81 -4.65
N SER A 489 -3.15 -37.51 -5.48
CA SER A 489 -3.57 -38.89 -5.24
C SER A 489 -2.63 -39.93 -5.84
N ASN A 490 -1.47 -39.52 -6.35
CA ASN A 490 -0.52 -40.40 -7.07
C ASN A 490 -1.20 -41.22 -8.20
N ARG A 491 -2.24 -40.67 -8.81
CA ARG A 491 -2.95 -41.25 -9.95
C ARG A 491 -2.34 -40.74 -11.25
N ARG A 492 -2.42 -41.55 -12.31
CA ARG A 492 -1.98 -41.06 -13.62
C ARG A 492 -2.73 -39.78 -13.98
N PRO A 493 -2.05 -38.78 -14.60
CA PRO A 493 -2.72 -37.63 -15.13
C PRO A 493 -3.89 -38.04 -16.02
N PRO A 494 -4.99 -37.26 -16.04
CA PRO A 494 -6.12 -37.54 -16.93
C PRO A 494 -5.68 -37.67 -18.39
N ALA A 495 -6.29 -38.56 -19.15
CA ALA A 495 -5.97 -38.82 -20.57
C ALA A 495 -6.60 -37.72 -21.45
N TRP A 496 -6.26 -36.45 -21.20
CA TRP A 496 -6.68 -35.31 -22.02
C TRP A 496 -5.81 -35.21 -23.27
N THR A 497 -6.38 -34.64 -24.33
CA THR A 497 -5.67 -34.36 -25.57
C THR A 497 -4.63 -33.23 -25.38
N PRO A 498 -3.58 -33.14 -26.22
CA PRO A 498 -2.61 -32.04 -26.15
C PRO A 498 -3.25 -30.65 -26.26
N ASP A 499 -4.35 -30.51 -27.02
CA ASP A 499 -5.09 -29.24 -27.15
C ASP A 499 -5.83 -28.88 -25.84
N GLU A 500 -6.45 -29.85 -25.18
CA GLU A 500 -7.11 -29.66 -23.89
C GLU A 500 -6.11 -29.25 -22.80
N TRP A 501 -4.92 -29.86 -22.78
CA TRP A 501 -3.83 -29.47 -21.90
C TRP A 501 -3.38 -28.02 -22.15
N ALA A 502 -3.13 -27.67 -23.41
CA ALA A 502 -2.67 -26.34 -23.80
C ALA A 502 -3.72 -25.26 -23.47
N GLU A 503 -5.00 -25.54 -23.76
CA GLU A 503 -6.09 -24.61 -23.45
C GLU A 503 -6.25 -24.39 -21.95
N MET A 504 -6.24 -25.45 -21.14
CA MET A 504 -6.34 -25.34 -19.68
C MET A 504 -5.17 -24.55 -19.10
N ALA A 505 -3.93 -24.89 -19.48
CA ALA A 505 -2.73 -24.22 -18.98
C ALA A 505 -2.69 -22.74 -19.37
N SER A 506 -3.01 -22.41 -20.64
CA SER A 506 -3.05 -21.04 -21.13
C SER A 506 -4.13 -20.20 -20.46
N SER A 507 -5.35 -20.76 -20.35
CA SER A 507 -6.49 -20.07 -19.71
C SER A 507 -6.19 -19.74 -18.26
N ARG A 508 -5.61 -20.68 -17.52
CA ARG A 508 -5.23 -20.48 -16.13
C ARG A 508 -4.14 -19.41 -15.99
N HIS A 509 -3.08 -19.50 -16.78
CA HIS A 509 -2.01 -18.49 -16.76
C HIS A 509 -2.56 -17.08 -17.06
N ALA A 510 -3.40 -16.95 -18.11
CA ALA A 510 -4.01 -15.67 -18.46
C ALA A 510 -4.96 -15.13 -17.36
N ALA A 511 -5.68 -15.99 -16.65
CA ALA A 511 -6.55 -15.58 -15.55
C ALA A 511 -5.74 -15.12 -14.33
N ARG A 512 -4.62 -15.80 -14.01
CA ARG A 512 -3.70 -15.40 -12.95
C ARG A 512 -3.03 -14.06 -13.24
N CYS A 513 -2.56 -13.83 -14.45
CA CYS A 513 -2.01 -12.53 -14.86
C CYS A 513 -3.01 -11.37 -14.67
N LYS A 514 -4.31 -11.65 -14.72
CA LYS A 514 -5.39 -10.68 -14.47
C LYS A 514 -5.83 -10.62 -13.00
N GLY A 515 -5.23 -11.42 -12.11
CA GLY A 515 -5.62 -11.52 -10.70
C GLY A 515 -7.06 -12.03 -10.49
N LYS A 516 -7.58 -12.83 -11.40
CA LYS A 516 -8.98 -13.29 -11.40
C LYS A 516 -9.16 -14.68 -10.83
N GLU A 517 -8.10 -15.44 -10.70
CA GLU A 517 -8.16 -16.81 -10.17
C GLU A 517 -7.60 -16.90 -8.75
N SER A 518 -8.18 -17.83 -7.98
CA SER A 518 -7.67 -18.18 -6.66
C SER A 518 -6.32 -18.90 -6.78
N GLN A 519 -5.44 -18.66 -5.81
CA GLN A 519 -4.06 -19.14 -5.86
C GLN A 519 -3.98 -20.62 -5.47
N LEU A 520 -3.57 -21.47 -6.41
CA LEU A 520 -2.95 -22.76 -6.11
C LEU A 520 -1.47 -22.54 -5.74
N PRO A 521 -0.81 -23.51 -5.09
CA PRO A 521 0.64 -23.48 -4.92
C PRO A 521 1.36 -23.31 -6.26
N ALA A 522 2.38 -22.44 -6.28
CA ALA A 522 3.12 -22.13 -7.51
C ALA A 522 3.72 -23.39 -8.17
N THR A 523 4.10 -24.38 -7.37
CA THR A 523 4.59 -25.68 -7.86
C THR A 523 3.54 -26.47 -8.63
N ILE A 524 2.27 -26.40 -8.25
CA ILE A 524 1.16 -27.00 -9.02
C ILE A 524 0.99 -26.29 -10.35
N ASP A 525 1.03 -24.94 -10.35
CA ASP A 525 0.91 -24.15 -11.57
C ASP A 525 2.07 -24.44 -12.54
N ALA A 526 3.30 -24.53 -12.03
CA ALA A 526 4.46 -24.94 -12.82
C ALA A 526 4.28 -26.35 -13.41
N PHE A 527 3.74 -27.28 -12.61
CA PHE A 527 3.54 -28.64 -13.09
C PHE A 527 2.41 -28.75 -14.13
N ILE A 528 1.35 -27.93 -14.05
CA ILE A 528 0.35 -27.80 -15.12
C ILE A 528 1.02 -27.39 -16.45
N GLN A 529 1.88 -26.37 -16.41
CA GLN A 529 2.59 -25.88 -17.58
C GLN A 529 3.56 -26.96 -18.12
N LEU A 530 4.28 -27.62 -17.25
CA LEU A 530 5.23 -28.69 -17.60
C LEU A 530 4.52 -29.87 -18.28
N GLN A 531 3.37 -30.30 -17.77
CA GLN A 531 2.57 -31.35 -18.37
C GLN A 531 2.01 -30.96 -19.75
N ALA A 532 1.57 -29.71 -19.91
CA ALA A 532 1.17 -29.22 -21.23
C ALA A 532 2.33 -29.23 -22.23
N ALA A 533 3.55 -28.83 -21.79
CA ALA A 533 4.74 -28.91 -22.62
C ALA A 533 5.09 -30.35 -23.02
N ASP A 534 5.06 -31.28 -22.07
CA ASP A 534 5.33 -32.71 -22.30
C ASP A 534 4.35 -33.32 -23.33
N GLN A 535 3.05 -33.08 -23.15
CA GLN A 535 2.03 -33.62 -24.07
C GLN A 535 2.12 -33.02 -25.49
N LEU A 536 2.50 -31.75 -25.62
CA LEU A 536 2.75 -31.11 -26.90
C LEU A 536 4.01 -31.65 -27.58
N GLU A 537 5.08 -31.89 -26.82
CA GLU A 537 6.31 -32.47 -27.34
C GLU A 537 6.08 -33.89 -27.86
N VAL A 538 5.38 -34.74 -27.08
CA VAL A 538 4.99 -36.08 -27.53
C VAL A 538 4.12 -36.06 -28.80
N ALA A 539 3.31 -34.99 -28.98
CA ALA A 539 2.53 -34.79 -30.19
C ALA A 539 3.34 -34.19 -31.36
N GLY A 540 4.64 -33.91 -31.20
CA GLY A 540 5.51 -33.32 -32.21
C GLY A 540 5.32 -31.81 -32.40
N ARG A 541 4.74 -31.13 -31.44
CA ARG A 541 4.47 -29.68 -31.46
C ARG A 541 5.54 -28.91 -30.65
N HIS A 542 6.78 -29.10 -31.02
CA HIS A 542 7.95 -28.62 -30.29
C HIS A 542 7.94 -27.12 -29.99
N ASP A 543 7.66 -26.29 -31.01
CA ASP A 543 7.64 -24.82 -30.84
C ASP A 543 6.61 -24.35 -29.79
N GLU A 544 5.50 -25.06 -29.69
CA GLU A 544 4.48 -24.75 -28.69
C GLU A 544 4.89 -25.28 -27.31
N ALA A 545 5.50 -26.48 -27.25
CA ALA A 545 5.99 -27.05 -26.00
C ALA A 545 6.99 -26.13 -25.29
N ILE A 546 7.90 -25.50 -26.04
CA ILE A 546 8.88 -24.54 -25.51
C ILE A 546 8.20 -23.37 -24.76
N VAL A 547 7.06 -22.87 -25.26
CA VAL A 547 6.34 -21.77 -24.60
C VAL A 547 5.83 -22.20 -23.21
N PHE A 548 5.28 -23.39 -23.11
CA PHE A 548 4.80 -23.91 -21.83
C PHE A 548 5.95 -24.29 -20.88
N ALA A 549 7.06 -24.77 -21.42
CA ALA A 549 8.27 -25.02 -20.64
C ALA A 549 8.81 -23.73 -20.00
N ALA A 550 8.91 -22.65 -20.76
CA ALA A 550 9.29 -21.33 -20.26
C ALA A 550 8.33 -20.87 -19.16
N ASN A 551 7.02 -20.97 -19.38
CA ASN A 551 6.02 -20.63 -18.37
C ASN A 551 6.21 -21.47 -17.08
N ALA A 552 6.53 -22.77 -17.17
CA ALA A 552 6.75 -23.61 -16.00
C ALA A 552 7.94 -23.12 -15.15
N VAL A 553 9.04 -22.72 -15.80
CA VAL A 553 10.21 -22.12 -15.12
C VAL A 553 9.84 -20.78 -14.48
N GLU A 554 9.06 -19.95 -15.18
CA GLU A 554 8.65 -18.64 -14.70
C GLU A 554 7.64 -18.69 -13.54
N GLU A 555 6.91 -19.80 -13.37
CA GLU A 555 6.03 -20.00 -12.20
C GLU A 555 6.81 -20.28 -10.90
N VAL A 556 8.01 -20.90 -11.01
CA VAL A 556 8.90 -21.15 -9.86
C VAL A 556 10.31 -20.67 -10.20
N PRO A 557 10.55 -19.35 -10.21
CA PRO A 557 11.80 -18.76 -10.65
C PRO A 557 13.01 -19.28 -9.85
N GLY A 558 14.08 -19.60 -10.55
CA GLY A 558 15.31 -20.09 -9.94
C GLY A 558 15.31 -21.57 -9.57
N ASN A 559 14.28 -22.34 -9.94
CA ASN A 559 14.29 -23.78 -9.75
C ASN A 559 15.22 -24.44 -10.77
N VAL A 560 16.37 -24.92 -10.28
CA VAL A 560 17.43 -25.50 -11.13
C VAL A 560 16.99 -26.75 -11.89
N ASN A 561 16.03 -27.52 -11.35
CA ASN A 561 15.54 -28.73 -12.01
C ASN A 561 14.63 -28.38 -13.19
N LEU A 562 13.76 -27.37 -13.04
CA LEU A 562 12.92 -26.88 -14.14
C LEU A 562 13.76 -26.24 -15.24
N MET A 563 14.77 -25.43 -14.87
CA MET A 563 15.68 -24.82 -15.84
C MET A 563 16.46 -25.89 -16.63
N ALA A 564 16.97 -26.91 -15.96
CA ALA A 564 17.67 -28.01 -16.63
C ALA A 564 16.74 -28.84 -17.53
N TRP A 565 15.48 -29.01 -17.18
CA TRP A 565 14.48 -29.67 -18.01
C TRP A 565 14.15 -28.83 -19.26
N GLU A 566 13.95 -27.52 -19.10
CA GLU A 566 13.75 -26.59 -20.22
C GLU A 566 14.94 -26.63 -21.19
N GLU A 567 16.18 -26.58 -20.70
CA GLU A 567 17.38 -26.59 -21.51
C GLU A 567 17.48 -27.91 -22.34
N ARG A 568 17.10 -29.04 -21.74
CA ARG A 568 17.05 -30.31 -22.47
C ARG A 568 15.97 -30.32 -23.54
N LEU A 569 14.78 -29.81 -23.25
CA LEU A 569 13.72 -29.67 -24.25
C LEU A 569 14.19 -28.78 -25.43
N LEU A 570 14.83 -27.64 -25.16
CA LEU A 570 15.37 -26.75 -26.17
C LEU A 570 16.46 -27.38 -27.02
N SER A 571 17.25 -28.33 -26.46
CA SER A 571 18.27 -29.05 -27.19
C SER A 571 17.74 -30.25 -27.98
N GLY A 572 16.44 -30.55 -27.88
CA GLY A 572 15.83 -31.72 -28.50
C GLY A 572 16.09 -33.04 -27.75
N ASP A 573 16.58 -32.97 -26.51
CA ASP A 573 16.79 -34.10 -25.62
C ASP A 573 15.65 -34.13 -24.58
N HIS A 574 14.47 -34.52 -25.05
CA HIS A 574 13.30 -34.60 -24.20
C HIS A 574 13.38 -35.74 -23.21
N ASP A 575 13.23 -35.44 -21.91
CA ASP A 575 13.13 -36.44 -20.85
C ASP A 575 11.71 -36.49 -20.31
N PRO A 576 10.93 -37.53 -20.67
CA PRO A 576 9.55 -37.64 -20.20
C PRO A 576 9.46 -38.00 -18.70
N ASP A 577 10.57 -38.41 -18.08
CA ASP A 577 10.60 -38.90 -16.70
C ASP A 577 11.03 -37.79 -15.70
N PHE A 578 10.50 -36.56 -15.86
CA PHE A 578 10.74 -35.49 -14.89
C PHE A 578 10.23 -35.89 -13.51
N ASP A 579 11.09 -35.78 -12.49
CA ASP A 579 10.72 -36.03 -11.09
C ASP A 579 9.87 -34.88 -10.51
N TRP A 580 8.58 -34.89 -10.85
CA TRP A 580 7.60 -33.90 -10.37
C TRP A 580 7.36 -33.98 -8.85
N GLN A 581 7.58 -35.16 -8.23
CA GLN A 581 7.46 -35.30 -6.77
C GLN A 581 8.53 -34.47 -6.08
N ARG A 582 9.75 -34.47 -6.62
CA ARG A 582 10.83 -33.63 -6.12
C ARG A 582 10.52 -32.12 -6.28
N LEU A 583 9.81 -31.72 -7.34
CA LEU A 583 9.35 -30.36 -7.51
C LEU A 583 8.33 -29.98 -6.45
N LEU A 584 7.33 -30.83 -6.21
CA LEU A 584 6.21 -30.55 -5.32
C LEU A 584 6.57 -30.71 -3.84
N PHE A 585 7.34 -31.75 -3.50
CA PHE A 585 7.58 -32.18 -2.11
C PHE A 585 9.03 -32.00 -1.66
N GLY A 586 9.93 -31.53 -2.52
CA GLY A 586 11.37 -31.44 -2.25
C GLY A 586 12.10 -32.80 -2.16
N LYS A 587 11.37 -33.91 -2.29
CA LYS A 587 11.86 -35.29 -2.24
C LYS A 587 11.00 -36.18 -3.14
N SER A 588 11.57 -37.29 -3.65
CA SER A 588 10.77 -38.31 -4.32
C SER A 588 10.08 -39.17 -3.26
N LEU A 589 8.77 -39.38 -3.43
CA LEU A 589 8.01 -40.32 -2.59
C LEU A 589 8.25 -41.71 -3.13
N ASN A 590 9.07 -42.52 -2.43
CA ASN A 590 9.34 -43.89 -2.86
C ASN A 590 8.09 -44.75 -2.66
N ALA A 591 7.63 -45.38 -3.73
CA ALA A 591 6.48 -46.30 -3.74
C ALA A 591 6.70 -47.61 -2.94
N ASP A 592 7.92 -47.86 -2.43
CA ASP A 592 8.30 -49.13 -1.82
C ASP A 592 8.55 -49.07 -0.30
N THR A 593 8.31 -47.95 0.37
CA THR A 593 8.42 -47.90 1.83
C THR A 593 7.06 -48.05 2.47
N ALA A 594 6.90 -49.08 3.31
CA ALA A 594 5.69 -49.35 4.12
C ALA A 594 5.35 -48.23 5.17
N ASP A 595 5.98 -47.08 5.04
CA ASP A 595 5.80 -45.87 5.84
C ASP A 595 5.22 -44.73 5.02
N ASP A 596 4.24 -44.96 4.14
CA ASP A 596 3.48 -43.88 3.55
C ASP A 596 2.85 -43.04 4.65
N PRO A 597 3.03 -41.70 4.66
CA PRO A 597 2.45 -40.85 5.67
C PRO A 597 0.91 -40.94 5.57
N VAL A 598 0.29 -41.50 6.59
CA VAL A 598 -1.17 -41.60 6.68
C VAL A 598 -1.66 -40.58 7.71
N MET A 599 -2.68 -39.81 7.35
CA MET A 599 -3.23 -38.78 8.20
C MET A 599 -4.09 -39.40 9.31
N GLU A 600 -3.81 -39.04 10.57
CA GLU A 600 -4.65 -39.40 11.71
C GLU A 600 -5.65 -38.28 11.99
N THR A 601 -6.92 -38.61 12.17
CA THR A 601 -7.94 -37.66 12.61
C THR A 601 -7.74 -37.36 14.09
N LYS A 602 -6.91 -36.37 14.43
CA LYS A 602 -6.84 -35.85 15.81
C LYS A 602 -7.98 -34.85 16.06
N ASP A 603 -8.74 -35.08 17.10
CA ASP A 603 -9.77 -34.16 17.58
C ASP A 603 -9.11 -32.86 18.06
N GLN A 604 -9.36 -31.74 17.37
CA GLN A 604 -8.82 -30.40 17.71
C GLN A 604 -9.55 -29.73 18.89
N THR A 605 -10.24 -30.49 19.73
CA THR A 605 -11.02 -29.92 20.86
C THR A 605 -10.18 -29.57 22.10
N GLN A 606 -8.83 -29.61 22.04
CA GLN A 606 -7.98 -29.28 23.19
C GLN A 606 -6.86 -28.31 22.86
N THR A 607 -7.17 -27.08 22.46
CA THR A 607 -6.32 -25.90 22.74
C THR A 607 -7.21 -24.66 22.75
N GLY A 608 -7.66 -24.28 23.96
CA GLY A 608 -8.35 -23.03 24.26
C GLY A 608 -7.38 -21.87 24.42
#